data_dcca8ed5307aa5cd8f16a1dbd03faf2f
#
_entry.id   dcca8ed5307aa5cd8f16a1dbd03faf2f
#
_cell.length_a   1.000
_cell.length_b   1.000
_cell.length_c   1.000
_cell.angle_alpha   90.00
_cell.angle_beta   90.00
_cell.angle_gamma   90.00
#
_symmetry.space_group_name_H-M   'P 1'
#
loop_
_entity.id
_entity.type
_entity.pdbx_description
1 polymer ?
#
loop_
_entity_poly.entity_id
_entity_poly.type
_entity_poly.pdbx_seq_one_letter_code
_entity_poly.pdbx_strand_id
1 'polypeptide(L)'
;MKTLLCRHGRHTEIGYDPGIQNPSIGDEFRRASGLAIVLTVLSFEDKREKVYKELLEIYGTVTPKSARIKYEDLQHMNYLDRFIKETMRLFPAAPLIGRHLTEDVKMGEFILPKGVEIVVPILSVHRNEKYWHNPLIFDPDRFLPEKIGTAYNNYYMPFFLGPRNCIGMKYAMILIKVVLATLIRTFIFKVDKRIQIDEIKLNMDVTLSSVEPIEVKIEKRELR
;
A
#
# COMPACT_ATOMS: atom_id res chain seq x y z
N MET A 1 -7.54 -26.76 2.31
CA MET A 1 -8.00 -25.38 2.27
C MET A 1 -7.71 -24.75 3.64
N LYS A 2 -6.76 -23.84 3.72
CA LYS A 2 -6.43 -23.14 4.98
C LYS A 2 -6.97 -21.71 4.84
N THR A 3 -7.83 -21.32 5.77
CA THR A 3 -8.36 -19.97 5.88
C THR A 3 -7.41 -19.16 6.76
N LEU A 4 -6.87 -18.07 6.24
CA LEU A 4 -6.07 -17.13 7.03
C LEU A 4 -7.01 -16.02 7.52
N LEU A 5 -7.32 -16.07 8.82
CA LEU A 5 -8.04 -15.01 9.53
C LEU A 5 -7.02 -13.95 9.96
N CYS A 6 -7.05 -12.79 9.32
CA CYS A 6 -6.37 -11.62 9.86
C CYS A 6 -7.28 -11.01 10.94
N ARG A 7 -7.19 -11.51 12.19
CA ARG A 7 -7.90 -10.91 13.33
C ARG A 7 -7.14 -9.69 13.80
N HIS A 8 -7.76 -8.54 13.71
CA HIS A 8 -7.36 -7.37 14.49
C HIS A 8 -7.77 -7.58 15.96
N GLY A 9 -6.78 -7.42 16.83
CA GLY A 9 -6.99 -7.54 18.28
C GLY A 9 -7.98 -6.48 18.77
N ARG A 10 -8.74 -6.87 19.80
CA ARG A 10 -9.75 -6.11 20.52
C ARG A 10 -9.23 -4.72 20.93
N HIS A 11 -10.09 -3.72 20.85
CA HIS A 11 -9.96 -2.50 21.62
C HIS A 11 -9.82 -2.88 23.11
N THR A 12 -8.63 -2.72 23.64
CA THR A 12 -8.40 -2.63 25.08
C THR A 12 -8.10 -1.17 25.37
N GLU A 13 -8.87 -0.60 26.30
CA GLU A 13 -8.52 0.65 26.96
C GLU A 13 -7.03 0.64 27.28
N ILE A 14 -6.38 1.80 27.09
CA ILE A 14 -4.96 1.99 27.35
C ILE A 14 -4.72 1.86 28.86
N GLY A 15 -4.68 0.62 29.32
CA GLY A 15 -4.06 0.25 30.57
C GLY A 15 -2.60 -0.09 30.26
N TYR A 16 -1.67 0.63 30.84
CA TYR A 16 -0.25 0.33 30.78
C TYR A 16 0.00 -1.03 31.44
N ASP A 17 0.15 -2.06 30.61
CA ASP A 17 0.65 -3.38 31.04
C ASP A 17 2.15 -3.45 30.70
N PRO A 18 3.05 -3.45 31.71
CA PRO A 18 4.49 -3.49 31.49
C PRO A 18 4.98 -4.80 30.86
N GLY A 19 4.11 -5.80 30.67
CA GLY A 19 4.43 -7.08 30.05
C GLY A 19 4.12 -7.17 28.55
N ILE A 20 3.34 -6.25 27.99
CA ILE A 20 3.07 -6.18 26.55
C ILE A 20 4.05 -5.20 25.95
N GLN A 21 5.05 -5.70 25.23
CA GLN A 21 5.88 -4.86 24.36
C GLN A 21 4.95 -4.16 23.38
N ASN A 22 4.73 -2.86 23.56
CA ASN A 22 4.03 -2.03 22.59
C ASN A 22 4.69 -2.27 21.22
N PRO A 23 3.93 -2.68 20.19
CA PRO A 23 4.49 -2.87 18.87
C PRO A 23 5.15 -1.54 18.48
N SER A 24 6.41 -1.63 18.04
CA SER A 24 7.12 -0.42 17.61
C SER A 24 6.34 0.21 16.46
N ILE A 25 6.42 1.54 16.32
CA ILE A 25 5.81 2.27 15.19
C ILE A 25 6.15 1.56 13.85
N GLY A 26 7.36 1.00 13.74
CA GLY A 26 7.77 0.20 12.59
C GLY A 26 6.96 -1.09 12.39
N ASP A 27 6.47 -1.72 13.44
CA ASP A 27 5.62 -2.92 13.35
C ASP A 27 4.20 -2.56 12.91
N GLU A 28 3.68 -1.43 13.34
CA GLU A 28 2.38 -0.90 12.87
C GLU A 28 2.44 -0.54 11.39
N PHE A 29 3.50 0.12 10.94
CA PHE A 29 3.70 0.40 9.52
C PHE A 29 3.82 -0.87 8.68
N ARG A 30 4.49 -1.91 9.19
CA ARG A 30 4.55 -3.22 8.53
C ARG A 30 3.17 -3.87 8.42
N ARG A 31 2.34 -3.80 9.46
CA ARG A 31 0.96 -4.32 9.46
C ARG A 31 0.07 -3.56 8.47
N ALA A 32 0.11 -2.22 8.47
CA ALA A 32 -0.67 -1.40 7.56
C ALA A 32 -0.28 -1.61 6.09
N SER A 33 1.03 -1.69 5.81
CA SER A 33 1.52 -2.01 4.47
C SER A 33 1.10 -3.42 4.05
N GLY A 34 1.15 -4.39 4.97
CA GLY A 34 0.65 -5.75 4.76
C GLY A 34 -0.84 -5.77 4.43
N LEU A 35 -1.64 -4.99 5.15
CA LEU A 35 -3.08 -4.89 4.93
C LEU A 35 -3.41 -4.29 3.56
N ALA A 36 -2.77 -3.18 3.19
CA ALA A 36 -2.95 -2.55 1.89
C ALA A 36 -2.63 -3.52 0.74
N ILE A 37 -1.54 -4.28 0.88
CA ILE A 37 -1.14 -5.32 -0.06
C ILE A 37 -2.21 -6.41 -0.14
N VAL A 38 -2.67 -6.91 1.00
CA VAL A 38 -3.69 -7.96 1.07
C VAL A 38 -4.98 -7.48 0.42
N LEU A 39 -5.51 -6.32 0.80
CA LEU A 39 -6.73 -5.74 0.22
C LEU A 39 -6.68 -5.68 -1.30
N THR A 40 -5.55 -5.23 -1.83
CA THR A 40 -5.42 -5.00 -3.28
C THR A 40 -5.21 -6.31 -4.05
N VAL A 41 -4.41 -7.22 -3.52
CA VAL A 41 -4.20 -8.56 -4.12
C VAL A 41 -5.52 -9.34 -4.18
N LEU A 42 -6.43 -9.09 -3.24
CA LEU A 42 -7.66 -9.84 -3.10
C LEU A 42 -8.82 -9.29 -3.93
N SER A 43 -8.91 -7.97 -4.04
CA SER A 43 -10.09 -7.32 -4.63
C SER A 43 -10.06 -7.26 -6.16
N PHE A 44 -8.89 -7.40 -6.82
CA PHE A 44 -8.72 -7.15 -8.25
C PHE A 44 -8.10 -8.32 -8.99
N GLU A 45 -8.86 -9.39 -9.17
CA GLU A 45 -8.40 -10.63 -9.80
C GLU A 45 -7.82 -10.40 -11.22
N ASP A 46 -8.51 -9.62 -12.04
CA ASP A 46 -8.08 -9.30 -13.41
C ASP A 46 -6.73 -8.57 -13.45
N LYS A 47 -6.49 -7.66 -12.51
CA LYS A 47 -5.22 -6.93 -12.40
C LYS A 47 -4.11 -7.81 -11.84
N ARG A 48 -4.43 -8.66 -10.87
CA ARG A 48 -3.49 -9.64 -10.32
C ARG A 48 -3.04 -10.65 -11.36
N GLU A 49 -3.94 -11.11 -12.24
CA GLU A 49 -3.58 -12.02 -13.34
C GLU A 49 -2.66 -11.35 -14.38
N LYS A 50 -2.75 -10.03 -14.58
CA LYS A 50 -1.76 -9.29 -15.39
C LYS A 50 -0.36 -9.29 -14.72
N VAL A 51 -0.29 -9.11 -13.39
CA VAL A 51 0.98 -9.26 -12.65
C VAL A 51 1.53 -10.68 -12.81
N TYR A 52 0.67 -11.70 -12.68
CA TYR A 52 1.10 -13.08 -12.86
C TYR A 52 1.67 -13.35 -14.26
N LYS A 53 1.06 -12.82 -15.31
CA LYS A 53 1.57 -12.92 -16.68
C LYS A 53 2.94 -12.28 -16.83
N GLU A 54 3.13 -11.06 -16.31
CA GLU A 54 4.46 -10.41 -16.29
C GLU A 54 5.51 -11.29 -15.57
N LEU A 55 5.15 -11.87 -14.43
CA LEU A 55 6.05 -12.76 -13.69
C LEU A 55 6.34 -14.08 -14.43
N LEU A 56 5.39 -14.58 -15.22
CA LEU A 56 5.61 -15.74 -16.10
C LEU A 56 6.56 -15.42 -17.26
N GLU A 57 6.51 -14.20 -17.79
CA GLU A 57 7.46 -13.75 -18.84
C GLU A 57 8.89 -13.68 -18.28
N ILE A 58 9.05 -13.27 -17.01
CA ILE A 58 10.38 -13.13 -16.37
C ILE A 58 10.95 -14.50 -15.93
N TYR A 59 10.09 -15.36 -15.34
CA TYR A 59 10.55 -16.59 -14.66
C TYR A 59 10.10 -17.88 -15.32
N GLY A 60 9.25 -17.82 -16.33
CA GLY A 60 8.60 -19.00 -16.88
C GLY A 60 7.71 -19.73 -15.87
N THR A 61 7.47 -21.01 -16.09
CA THR A 61 6.66 -21.86 -15.21
C THR A 61 7.47 -22.46 -14.03
N VAL A 62 8.70 -21.99 -13.82
CA VAL A 62 9.59 -22.50 -12.76
C VAL A 62 9.09 -22.08 -11.38
N THR A 63 9.15 -23.01 -10.43
CA THR A 63 8.67 -22.77 -9.06
C THR A 63 9.49 -21.68 -8.35
N PRO A 64 8.91 -20.91 -7.41
CA PRO A 64 9.65 -19.93 -6.63
C PRO A 64 10.83 -20.51 -5.83
N LYS A 65 10.80 -21.81 -5.50
CA LYS A 65 11.92 -22.49 -4.84
C LYS A 65 13.13 -22.65 -5.76
N SER A 66 12.91 -22.91 -7.03
CA SER A 66 13.98 -23.12 -8.04
C SER A 66 14.43 -21.83 -8.71
N ALA A 67 13.54 -20.87 -8.87
CA ALA A 67 13.86 -19.54 -9.42
C ALA A 67 13.61 -18.46 -8.36
N ARG A 68 14.62 -18.19 -7.53
CA ARG A 68 14.58 -17.10 -6.55
C ARG A 68 14.59 -15.75 -7.24
N ILE A 69 13.86 -14.79 -6.68
CA ILE A 69 13.86 -13.41 -7.15
C ILE A 69 15.20 -12.78 -6.84
N LYS A 70 15.88 -12.29 -7.86
CA LYS A 70 17.14 -11.54 -7.73
C LYS A 70 16.84 -10.04 -7.74
N TYR A 71 17.77 -9.26 -7.23
CA TYR A 71 17.63 -7.80 -7.20
C TYR A 71 17.49 -7.20 -8.62
N GLU A 72 18.24 -7.76 -9.58
CA GLU A 72 18.22 -7.33 -10.98
C GLU A 72 16.86 -7.56 -11.65
N ASP A 73 16.10 -8.56 -11.21
CA ASP A 73 14.79 -8.89 -11.78
C ASP A 73 13.76 -7.79 -11.46
N LEU A 74 13.92 -7.08 -10.34
CA LEU A 74 12.94 -6.10 -9.84
C LEU A 74 12.73 -4.92 -10.78
N GLN A 75 13.72 -4.57 -11.59
CA GLN A 75 13.62 -3.52 -12.59
C GLN A 75 12.73 -3.89 -13.80
N HIS A 76 12.50 -5.19 -14.03
CA HIS A 76 11.67 -5.71 -15.12
C HIS A 76 10.20 -5.89 -14.72
N MET A 77 9.87 -5.77 -13.42
CA MET A 77 8.52 -5.88 -12.87
C MET A 77 7.77 -4.54 -12.99
N ASN A 78 7.48 -4.11 -14.21
CA ASN A 78 6.91 -2.79 -14.50
C ASN A 78 5.43 -2.71 -14.13
N TYR A 79 4.65 -3.74 -14.45
CA TYR A 79 3.24 -3.76 -14.10
C TYR A 79 3.03 -3.96 -12.59
N LEU A 80 3.82 -4.83 -11.97
CA LEU A 80 3.83 -4.98 -10.51
C LEU A 80 4.19 -3.66 -9.80
N ASP A 81 5.13 -2.89 -10.33
CA ASP A 81 5.49 -1.57 -9.78
C ASP A 81 4.28 -0.61 -9.80
N ARG A 82 3.59 -0.52 -10.94
CA ARG A 82 2.37 0.30 -11.08
C ARG A 82 1.24 -0.21 -10.19
N PHE A 83 1.09 -1.53 -10.08
CA PHE A 83 0.13 -2.17 -9.19
C PHE A 83 0.36 -1.78 -7.73
N ILE A 84 1.60 -1.81 -7.25
CA ILE A 84 1.99 -1.38 -5.89
C ILE A 84 1.71 0.12 -5.70
N LYS A 85 2.07 0.95 -6.68
CA LYS A 85 1.83 2.40 -6.62
C LYS A 85 0.34 2.72 -6.49
N GLU A 86 -0.51 2.06 -7.26
CA GLU A 86 -1.96 2.26 -7.18
C GLU A 86 -2.53 1.76 -5.84
N THR A 87 -1.99 0.67 -5.31
CA THR A 87 -2.31 0.19 -3.96
C THR A 87 -2.03 1.25 -2.90
N MET A 88 -0.82 1.81 -2.92
CA MET A 88 -0.41 2.83 -1.96
C MET A 88 -1.16 4.16 -2.16
N ARG A 89 -1.66 4.44 -3.36
CA ARG A 89 -2.54 5.58 -3.60
C ARG A 89 -3.88 5.41 -2.88
N LEU A 90 -4.50 4.27 -3.07
CA LEU A 90 -5.81 3.98 -2.48
C LEU A 90 -5.75 3.71 -0.98
N PHE A 91 -4.69 3.06 -0.53
CA PHE A 91 -4.49 2.63 0.85
C PHE A 91 -3.08 3.00 1.33
N PRO A 92 -2.78 4.30 1.52
CA PRO A 92 -1.48 4.72 2.05
C PRO A 92 -1.32 4.22 3.48
N ALA A 93 -0.16 3.65 3.80
CA ALA A 93 0.11 3.12 5.15
C ALA A 93 -0.03 4.20 6.23
N ALA A 94 0.39 5.44 5.93
CA ALA A 94 0.15 6.61 6.76
C ALA A 94 -0.87 7.52 6.07
N PRO A 95 -2.13 7.58 6.54
CA PRO A 95 -3.18 8.37 5.92
C PRO A 95 -3.05 9.87 6.19
N LEU A 96 -2.34 10.23 7.24
CA LEU A 96 -2.13 11.60 7.71
C LEU A 96 -0.65 11.83 8.03
N ILE A 97 -0.19 13.07 7.89
CA ILE A 97 1.14 13.50 8.33
C ILE A 97 1.04 14.84 9.04
N GLY A 98 1.63 14.93 10.25
CA GLY A 98 1.72 16.16 11.03
C GLY A 98 3.06 16.87 10.83
N ARG A 99 3.04 18.21 10.92
CA ARG A 99 4.22 19.06 10.97
C ARG A 99 4.01 20.20 11.95
N HIS A 100 4.97 20.41 12.82
CA HIS A 100 5.03 21.57 13.69
C HIS A 100 5.88 22.64 13.02
N LEU A 101 5.37 23.87 12.91
CA LEU A 101 6.08 24.99 12.29
C LEU A 101 7.04 25.63 13.30
N THR A 102 8.32 25.66 12.96
CA THR A 102 9.37 26.28 13.79
C THR A 102 9.62 27.75 13.46
N GLU A 103 9.02 28.23 12.37
CA GLU A 103 9.07 29.60 11.87
C GLU A 103 7.78 29.94 11.13
N ASP A 104 7.55 31.22 10.83
CA ASP A 104 6.43 31.66 10.00
C ASP A 104 6.61 31.17 8.56
N VAL A 105 5.59 30.53 7.99
CA VAL A 105 5.64 30.00 6.63
C VAL A 105 4.62 30.71 5.75
N LYS A 106 5.10 31.36 4.68
CA LYS A 106 4.23 31.97 3.68
C LYS A 106 3.70 30.90 2.72
N MET A 107 2.37 30.79 2.62
CA MET A 107 1.68 29.85 1.75
C MET A 107 0.67 30.62 0.87
N GLY A 108 1.07 30.99 -0.34
CA GLY A 108 0.28 31.85 -1.21
C GLY A 108 0.09 33.23 -0.59
N GLU A 109 -1.17 33.63 -0.36
CA GLU A 109 -1.53 34.88 0.31
C GLU A 109 -1.62 34.78 1.84
N PHE A 110 -1.49 33.58 2.39
CA PHE A 110 -1.58 33.32 3.82
C PHE A 110 -0.19 33.22 4.47
N ILE A 111 -0.10 33.61 5.71
CA ILE A 111 1.05 33.36 6.58
C ILE A 111 0.59 32.40 7.66
N LEU A 112 1.22 31.24 7.71
CA LEU A 112 1.04 30.27 8.79
C LEU A 112 2.03 30.61 9.89
N PRO A 113 1.57 30.97 11.11
CA PRO A 113 2.46 31.43 12.15
C PRO A 113 3.29 30.28 12.74
N LYS A 114 4.45 30.62 13.25
CA LYS A 114 5.27 29.75 14.08
C LYS A 114 4.45 29.13 15.22
N GLY A 115 4.71 27.86 15.52
CA GLY A 115 4.04 27.13 16.60
C GLY A 115 2.76 26.43 16.18
N VAL A 116 2.28 26.65 14.96
CA VAL A 116 1.09 25.96 14.43
C VAL A 116 1.43 24.52 14.01
N GLU A 117 0.53 23.61 14.31
CA GLU A 117 0.59 22.24 13.80
C GLU A 117 -0.24 22.14 12.51
N ILE A 118 0.38 21.60 11.47
CA ILE A 118 -0.25 21.37 10.16
C ILE A 118 -0.45 19.87 9.99
N VAL A 119 -1.64 19.48 9.55
CA VAL A 119 -1.94 18.10 9.16
C VAL A 119 -2.18 18.06 7.65
N VAL A 120 -1.44 17.18 6.96
CA VAL A 120 -1.64 16.89 5.53
C VAL A 120 -2.38 15.56 5.41
N PRO A 121 -3.63 15.57 4.89
CA PRO A 121 -4.45 14.36 4.76
C PRO A 121 -4.09 13.60 3.47
N ILE A 122 -3.07 12.75 3.53
CA ILE A 122 -2.54 11.99 2.38
C ILE A 122 -3.64 11.18 1.69
N LEU A 123 -4.46 10.46 2.46
CA LEU A 123 -5.56 9.66 1.92
C LEU A 123 -6.54 10.51 1.12
N SER A 124 -6.90 11.70 1.64
CA SER A 124 -7.82 12.62 0.95
C SER A 124 -7.20 13.18 -0.33
N VAL A 125 -5.91 13.54 -0.31
CA VAL A 125 -5.19 14.00 -1.50
C VAL A 125 -5.12 12.91 -2.56
N HIS A 126 -4.84 11.68 -2.16
CA HIS A 126 -4.74 10.51 -3.05
C HIS A 126 -6.09 10.07 -3.64
N ARG A 127 -7.22 10.50 -3.06
CA ARG A 127 -8.57 10.18 -3.53
C ARG A 127 -9.33 11.40 -4.03
N ASN A 128 -8.67 12.53 -4.23
CA ASN A 128 -9.32 13.77 -4.68
C ASN A 128 -9.48 13.76 -6.20
N GLU A 129 -10.71 13.98 -6.69
CA GLU A 129 -11.06 14.02 -8.11
C GLU A 129 -10.33 15.12 -8.89
N LYS A 130 -9.93 16.20 -8.22
CA LYS A 130 -9.15 17.27 -8.83
C LYS A 130 -7.80 16.78 -9.37
N TYR A 131 -7.22 15.75 -8.75
CA TYR A 131 -5.90 15.21 -9.09
C TYR A 131 -5.99 13.84 -9.77
N TRP A 132 -7.03 13.05 -9.46
CA TRP A 132 -7.17 11.67 -9.89
C TRP A 132 -8.52 11.45 -10.56
N HIS A 133 -8.53 11.19 -11.85
CA HIS A 133 -9.75 10.83 -12.56
C HIS A 133 -10.29 9.50 -12.02
N ASN A 134 -11.59 9.44 -11.67
CA ASN A 134 -12.22 8.27 -11.05
C ASN A 134 -11.37 7.70 -9.89
N PRO A 135 -11.19 8.44 -8.79
CA PRO A 135 -10.17 8.15 -7.78
C PRO A 135 -10.39 6.84 -7.03
N LEU A 136 -11.63 6.32 -6.97
CA LEU A 136 -11.96 5.04 -6.31
C LEU A 136 -11.86 3.84 -7.24
N ILE A 137 -11.54 4.02 -8.53
CA ILE A 137 -11.27 2.90 -9.43
C ILE A 137 -9.79 2.51 -9.31
N PHE A 138 -9.54 1.22 -9.07
CA PHE A 138 -8.18 0.67 -9.06
C PHE A 138 -7.66 0.51 -10.49
N ASP A 139 -6.76 1.39 -10.90
CA ASP A 139 -6.17 1.40 -12.24
C ASP A 139 -4.64 1.60 -12.19
N PRO A 140 -3.84 0.51 -12.20
CA PRO A 140 -2.39 0.60 -12.26
C PRO A 140 -1.85 1.38 -13.46
N ASP A 141 -2.60 1.42 -14.56
CA ASP A 141 -2.17 2.08 -15.79
C ASP A 141 -2.23 3.62 -15.71
N ARG A 142 -2.69 4.19 -14.58
CA ARG A 142 -2.50 5.61 -14.24
C ARG A 142 -1.02 5.98 -14.14
N PHE A 143 -0.20 5.03 -13.70
CA PHE A 143 1.23 5.22 -13.50
C PHE A 143 2.08 4.91 -14.73
N LEU A 144 1.46 4.80 -15.90
CA LEU A 144 2.18 4.78 -17.16
C LEU A 144 2.86 6.14 -17.40
N PRO A 145 4.11 6.16 -17.86
CA PRO A 145 4.87 7.40 -18.09
C PRO A 145 4.13 8.44 -18.94
N GLU A 146 3.40 7.97 -19.96
CA GLU A 146 2.62 8.81 -20.85
C GLU A 146 1.35 9.40 -20.24
N LYS A 147 0.85 8.84 -19.15
CA LYS A 147 -0.39 9.28 -18.50
C LYS A 147 -0.16 10.13 -17.26
N ILE A 148 0.93 9.88 -16.56
CA ILE A 148 1.11 10.39 -15.22
C ILE A 148 1.49 11.88 -15.18
N GLY A 149 2.11 12.41 -16.24
CA GLY A 149 2.59 13.78 -16.27
C GLY A 149 3.62 14.10 -15.17
N THR A 150 4.19 15.30 -15.17
CA THR A 150 5.20 15.71 -14.17
C THR A 150 4.59 16.17 -12.84
N ALA A 151 3.36 16.67 -12.88
CA ALA A 151 2.69 17.24 -11.72
C ALA A 151 2.30 16.23 -10.65
N TYR A 152 2.28 14.92 -11.00
CA TYR A 152 1.87 13.88 -10.05
C TYR A 152 2.76 13.83 -8.80
N ASN A 153 4.02 14.21 -8.90
CA ASN A 153 4.95 14.28 -7.78
C ASN A 153 4.47 15.22 -6.66
N ASN A 154 3.53 16.12 -6.94
CA ASN A 154 3.00 17.05 -5.96
C ASN A 154 1.78 16.51 -5.19
N TYR A 155 1.11 15.48 -5.70
CA TYR A 155 -0.11 14.93 -5.10
C TYR A 155 -0.08 13.41 -4.92
N TYR A 156 1.03 12.73 -5.29
CA TYR A 156 1.29 11.34 -4.99
C TYR A 156 2.45 11.22 -4.01
N MET A 157 2.15 10.99 -2.73
CA MET A 157 3.15 11.06 -1.66
C MET A 157 3.02 9.93 -0.63
N PRO A 158 3.01 8.64 -1.03
CA PRO A 158 2.81 7.53 -0.11
C PRO A 158 3.95 7.37 0.91
N PHE A 159 5.12 7.96 0.63
CA PHE A 159 6.30 8.02 1.49
C PHE A 159 6.66 9.44 1.91
N PHE A 160 5.72 10.38 1.75
CA PHE A 160 5.90 11.82 1.95
C PHE A 160 6.87 12.45 0.94
N LEU A 161 7.11 13.76 1.07
CA LEU A 161 7.99 14.54 0.18
C LEU A 161 8.94 15.40 0.99
N GLY A 162 10.05 15.81 0.34
CA GLY A 162 11.04 16.72 0.90
C GLY A 162 12.05 16.04 1.85
N PRO A 163 12.80 16.82 2.61
CA PRO A 163 13.89 16.33 3.47
C PRO A 163 13.47 15.38 4.59
N ARG A 164 12.19 15.36 4.93
CA ARG A 164 11.59 14.50 5.97
C ARG A 164 10.75 13.36 5.39
N ASN A 165 11.03 12.96 4.14
CA ASN A 165 10.42 11.78 3.54
C ASN A 165 10.85 10.49 4.26
N CYS A 166 10.18 9.38 3.93
CA CYS A 166 10.49 8.09 4.55
C CYS A 166 11.89 7.59 4.15
N ILE A 167 12.77 7.41 5.14
CA ILE A 167 14.11 6.86 4.94
C ILE A 167 14.08 5.42 4.41
N GLY A 168 13.03 4.66 4.75
CA GLY A 168 12.85 3.25 4.36
C GLY A 168 12.21 3.04 2.98
N MET A 169 11.92 4.09 2.20
CA MET A 169 11.17 3.97 0.94
C MET A 169 11.76 2.95 -0.03
N LYS A 170 13.06 3.01 -0.28
CA LYS A 170 13.73 2.07 -1.21
C LYS A 170 13.63 0.63 -0.73
N TYR A 171 13.89 0.41 0.56
CA TYR A 171 13.80 -0.91 1.18
C TYR A 171 12.37 -1.45 1.14
N ALA A 172 11.39 -0.63 1.48
CA ALA A 172 9.97 -1.00 1.46
C ALA A 172 9.52 -1.43 0.05
N MET A 173 9.88 -0.68 -0.99
CA MET A 173 9.53 -1.01 -2.37
C MET A 173 10.16 -2.34 -2.83
N ILE A 174 11.42 -2.60 -2.47
CA ILE A 174 12.07 -3.88 -2.76
C ILE A 174 11.34 -5.01 -2.05
N LEU A 175 11.11 -4.87 -0.74
CA LEU A 175 10.45 -5.89 0.07
C LEU A 175 9.05 -6.21 -0.44
N ILE A 176 8.23 -5.19 -0.73
CA ILE A 176 6.87 -5.36 -1.23
C ILE A 176 6.88 -6.08 -2.59
N LYS A 177 7.76 -5.70 -3.50
CA LYS A 177 7.91 -6.37 -4.81
C LYS A 177 8.25 -7.85 -4.64
N VAL A 178 9.25 -8.18 -3.82
CA VAL A 178 9.68 -9.57 -3.58
C VAL A 178 8.56 -10.39 -2.95
N VAL A 179 7.90 -9.85 -1.94
CA VAL A 179 6.79 -10.55 -1.25
C VAL A 179 5.63 -10.79 -2.21
N LEU A 180 5.16 -9.76 -2.92
CA LEU A 180 4.04 -9.89 -3.85
C LEU A 180 4.36 -10.82 -5.02
N ALA A 181 5.52 -10.68 -5.64
CA ALA A 181 5.93 -11.55 -6.73
C ALA A 181 6.00 -13.03 -6.28
N THR A 182 6.50 -13.29 -5.08
CA THR A 182 6.54 -14.65 -4.51
C THR A 182 5.15 -15.20 -4.23
N LEU A 183 4.28 -14.38 -3.61
CA LEU A 183 2.91 -14.79 -3.28
C LEU A 183 2.07 -15.06 -4.53
N ILE A 184 2.11 -14.17 -5.52
CA ILE A 184 1.32 -14.28 -6.75
C ILE A 184 1.79 -15.44 -7.62
N ARG A 185 3.10 -15.74 -7.63
CA ARG A 185 3.63 -16.94 -8.31
C ARG A 185 3.25 -18.24 -7.62
N THR A 186 3.08 -18.22 -6.30
CA THR A 186 2.86 -19.43 -5.50
C THR A 186 1.39 -19.74 -5.30
N PHE A 187 0.55 -18.72 -5.16
CA PHE A 187 -0.83 -18.86 -4.71
C PHE A 187 -1.84 -18.16 -5.61
N ILE A 188 -3.03 -18.75 -5.64
CA ILE A 188 -4.26 -18.13 -6.16
C ILE A 188 -5.02 -17.61 -4.94
N PHE A 189 -5.42 -16.35 -4.99
CA PHE A 189 -6.22 -15.73 -3.95
C PHE A 189 -7.66 -15.60 -4.45
N LYS A 190 -8.63 -15.98 -3.63
CA LYS A 190 -10.05 -15.88 -3.94
C LYS A 190 -10.77 -15.16 -2.82
N VAL A 191 -11.71 -14.32 -3.18
CA VAL A 191 -12.65 -13.68 -2.26
C VAL A 191 -14.06 -14.16 -2.62
N ASP A 192 -14.88 -14.44 -1.62
CA ASP A 192 -16.25 -14.92 -1.85
C ASP A 192 -17.15 -13.80 -2.39
N LYS A 193 -16.88 -12.56 -1.99
CA LYS A 193 -17.61 -11.38 -2.43
C LYS A 193 -16.63 -10.34 -2.96
N ARG A 194 -16.91 -9.80 -4.14
CA ARG A 194 -16.15 -8.64 -4.65
C ARG A 194 -16.43 -7.44 -3.75
N ILE A 195 -15.38 -6.91 -3.12
CA ILE A 195 -15.47 -5.76 -2.22
C ILE A 195 -15.19 -4.51 -3.07
N GLN A 196 -16.09 -3.54 -3.01
CA GLN A 196 -15.84 -2.22 -3.60
C GLN A 196 -15.02 -1.36 -2.65
N ILE A 197 -14.19 -0.46 -3.19
CA ILE A 197 -13.26 0.35 -2.39
C ILE A 197 -14.00 1.27 -1.41
N ASP A 198 -15.14 1.79 -1.82
CA ASP A 198 -16.01 2.65 -1.03
C ASP A 198 -16.78 1.91 0.08
N GLU A 199 -16.94 0.59 -0.06
CA GLU A 199 -17.55 -0.26 0.98
C GLU A 199 -16.57 -0.60 2.12
N ILE A 200 -15.25 -0.42 1.91
CA ILE A 200 -14.23 -0.76 2.91
C ILE A 200 -14.21 0.30 4.01
N LYS A 201 -14.69 -0.08 5.19
CA LYS A 201 -14.58 0.75 6.38
C LYS A 201 -13.13 0.76 6.88
N LEU A 202 -12.56 1.95 6.91
CA LEU A 202 -11.17 2.17 7.31
C LEU A 202 -11.10 2.81 8.68
N ASN A 203 -10.19 2.33 9.51
CA ASN A 203 -9.74 2.99 10.73
C ASN A 203 -8.46 3.77 10.42
N MET A 204 -8.43 5.05 10.83
CA MET A 204 -7.32 5.98 10.60
C MET A 204 -6.73 6.39 11.95
N ASP A 205 -5.91 5.52 12.51
CA ASP A 205 -5.05 5.87 13.63
C ASP A 205 -3.71 6.42 13.12
N VAL A 206 -2.58 6.03 13.71
CA VAL A 206 -1.25 6.32 13.17
C VAL A 206 -1.06 5.69 11.79
N THR A 207 -1.68 4.53 11.59
CA THR A 207 -1.66 3.78 10.32
C THR A 207 -3.08 3.45 9.87
N LEU A 208 -3.22 3.21 8.56
CA LEU A 208 -4.48 2.82 7.96
C LEU A 208 -4.74 1.32 8.21
N SER A 209 -5.92 0.98 8.73
CA SER A 209 -6.34 -0.40 8.92
C SER A 209 -7.82 -0.58 8.52
N SER A 210 -8.23 -1.82 8.23
CA SER A 210 -9.65 -2.13 8.02
C SER A 210 -10.35 -2.35 9.36
N VAL A 211 -11.58 -1.84 9.48
CA VAL A 211 -12.43 -2.08 10.67
C VAL A 211 -12.87 -3.53 10.73
N GLU A 212 -13.24 -4.09 9.58
CA GLU A 212 -13.69 -5.47 9.47
C GLU A 212 -12.57 -6.37 8.93
N PRO A 213 -12.43 -7.61 9.43
CA PRO A 213 -11.45 -8.54 8.90
C PRO A 213 -11.78 -8.93 7.46
N ILE A 214 -10.75 -9.03 6.63
CA ILE A 214 -10.89 -9.46 5.24
C ILE A 214 -10.52 -10.93 5.16
N GLU A 215 -11.49 -11.74 4.77
CA GLU A 215 -11.31 -13.17 4.61
C GLU A 215 -10.90 -13.52 3.19
N VAL A 216 -9.88 -14.38 3.09
CA VAL A 216 -9.28 -14.78 1.84
C VAL A 216 -9.09 -16.28 1.81
N LYS A 217 -9.53 -16.88 0.71
CA LYS A 217 -9.22 -18.27 0.39
C LYS A 217 -7.92 -18.32 -0.43
N ILE A 218 -7.00 -19.17 0.00
CA ILE A 218 -5.70 -19.32 -0.64
C ILE A 218 -5.59 -20.75 -1.18
N GLU A 219 -5.34 -20.85 -2.47
CA GLU A 219 -5.07 -22.11 -3.17
C GLU A 219 -3.64 -22.07 -3.73
N LYS A 220 -2.94 -23.19 -3.66
CA LYS A 220 -1.62 -23.29 -4.28
C LYS A 220 -1.77 -23.37 -5.80
N ARG A 221 -0.97 -22.58 -6.54
CA ARG A 221 -0.92 -22.71 -8.00
C ARG A 221 -0.26 -24.04 -8.37
N GLU A 222 -0.90 -24.79 -9.25
CA GLU A 222 -0.30 -25.90 -9.95
C GLU A 222 0.48 -25.33 -11.14
N LEU A 223 1.80 -25.39 -11.06
CA LEU A 223 2.68 -25.04 -12.16
C LEU A 223 2.71 -26.23 -13.13
N ARG A 224 2.10 -26.05 -14.27
CA ARG A 224 2.12 -27.03 -15.38
C ARG A 224 3.36 -26.83 -16.24
#